data_7cce877451ba8830e8b5f778f1d0f7dd
#
_entry.id   7cce877451ba8830e8b5f778f1d0f7dd
#
_cell.length_a   1.000
_cell.length_b   1.000
_cell.length_c   1.000
_cell.angle_alpha   90.00
_cell.angle_beta   90.00
_cell.angle_gamma   90.00
#
_symmetry.space_group_name_H-M   'P 1'
#
loop_
_entity.id
_entity.type
_entity.pdbx_description
1 polymer ?
#
loop_
_entity_poly.entity_id
_entity_poly.type
_entity_poly.pdbx_seq_one_letter_code
_entity_poly.pdbx_strand_id
1 'polypeptide(L)'
;MRYKPGPHQYTENEMRRRVRKLRFQLFKRRGFDILVTHAPAYQLNDGRDLPHQGFQVFRTLMEKYRPKYFLHGHVHMSYGRQHKRYDKYMDTHIINAFERCVIDLDDENPQEHMR
;
A
#
# COMPACT_ATOMS: atom_id res chain seq x y z
N MET A 1 11.77 5.24 -4.33
CA MET A 1 11.91 4.17 -5.31
C MET A 1 12.40 4.73 -6.64
N ARG A 2 13.47 4.17 -7.16
CA ARG A 2 13.97 4.52 -8.50
C ARG A 2 13.83 3.32 -9.40
N TYR A 3 12.78 3.29 -10.15
CA TYR A 3 12.52 2.21 -11.09
C TYR A 3 12.51 2.79 -12.50
N LYS A 4 13.18 2.10 -13.42
CA LYS A 4 13.22 2.56 -14.82
C LYS A 4 11.78 2.59 -15.36
N PRO A 5 11.31 3.76 -15.80
CA PRO A 5 9.92 3.87 -16.21
C PRO A 5 9.61 3.05 -17.46
N GLY A 6 8.57 2.24 -17.35
CA GLY A 6 7.87 1.65 -18.48
C GLY A 6 6.53 2.35 -18.67
N PRO A 7 5.69 1.86 -19.60
CA PRO A 7 4.43 2.55 -19.93
C PRO A 7 3.48 2.76 -18.76
N HIS A 8 3.53 1.91 -17.73
CA HIS A 8 2.61 1.97 -16.59
C HIS A 8 3.36 1.98 -15.26
N GLN A 9 4.60 2.48 -15.27
CA GLN A 9 5.42 2.51 -14.06
C GLN A 9 5.72 3.94 -13.68
N TYR A 10 5.85 4.16 -12.38
CA TYR A 10 6.06 5.49 -11.83
C TYR A 10 7.32 5.53 -10.97
N THR A 11 8.04 6.65 -11.05
CA THR A 11 9.10 6.95 -10.09
C THR A 11 8.47 7.46 -8.79
N GLU A 12 9.28 7.53 -7.73
CA GLU A 12 8.84 8.09 -6.44
C GLU A 12 8.33 9.54 -6.63
N ASN A 13 9.05 10.35 -7.40
CA ASN A 13 8.66 11.74 -7.63
C ASN A 13 7.35 11.87 -8.40
N GLU A 14 7.13 11.01 -9.37
CA GLU A 14 5.89 10.99 -10.12
C GLU A 14 4.72 10.59 -9.22
N MET A 15 4.92 9.59 -8.37
CA MET A 15 3.89 9.16 -7.44
C MET A 15 3.58 10.24 -6.41
N ARG A 16 4.60 10.93 -5.89
CA ARG A 16 4.39 12.08 -5.00
C ARG A 16 3.57 13.16 -5.66
N ARG A 17 3.82 13.42 -6.94
CA ARG A 17 3.09 14.43 -7.70
C ARG A 17 1.62 14.04 -7.83
N ARG A 18 1.34 12.77 -8.08
CA ARG A 18 -0.03 12.27 -8.15
C ARG A 18 -0.75 12.40 -6.81
N VAL A 19 -0.09 12.04 -5.74
CA VAL A 19 -0.64 12.19 -4.37
C VAL A 19 -0.90 13.66 -4.05
N ARG A 20 0.02 14.54 -4.45
CA ARG A 20 -0.11 15.98 -4.19
C ARG A 20 -1.36 16.58 -4.84
N LYS A 21 -1.81 16.02 -5.95
CA LYS A 21 -3.05 16.45 -6.60
C LYS A 21 -4.29 16.18 -5.76
N LEU A 22 -4.20 15.25 -4.81
CA LEU A 22 -5.31 14.89 -3.93
C LEU A 22 -5.33 15.71 -2.64
N ARG A 23 -4.30 16.51 -2.39
CA ARG A 23 -4.13 17.18 -1.08
C ARG A 23 -5.33 18.02 -0.65
N PHE A 24 -6.00 18.65 -1.60
CA PHE A 24 -7.15 19.50 -1.31
C PHE A 24 -8.33 18.65 -0.80
N GLN A 25 -8.59 17.56 -1.47
CA GLN A 25 -9.64 16.62 -1.08
C GLN A 25 -9.34 15.98 0.25
N LEU A 26 -8.08 15.59 0.47
CA LEU A 26 -7.64 14.98 1.72
C LEU A 26 -7.80 15.94 2.89
N PHE A 27 -7.44 17.20 2.70
CA PHE A 27 -7.63 18.23 3.71
C PHE A 27 -9.10 18.46 4.01
N LYS A 28 -9.92 18.61 2.99
CA LYS A 28 -11.35 18.90 3.12
C LYS A 28 -12.08 17.75 3.82
N ARG A 29 -11.72 16.50 3.54
CA ARG A 29 -12.36 15.31 4.12
C ARG A 29 -11.67 14.81 5.38
N ARG A 30 -10.63 15.48 5.84
CA ARG A 30 -9.83 15.08 7.00
C ARG A 30 -9.22 13.70 6.87
N GLY A 31 -8.78 13.35 5.65
CA GLY A 31 -8.14 12.08 5.39
C GLY A 31 -9.05 11.06 4.73
N PHE A 32 -8.78 9.79 5.01
CA PHE A 32 -9.47 8.67 4.39
C PHE A 32 -9.33 7.43 5.27
N ASP A 33 -10.20 6.45 5.07
CA ASP A 33 -10.21 5.22 5.87
C ASP A 33 -9.46 4.08 5.20
N ILE A 34 -9.46 4.04 3.87
CA ILE A 34 -8.85 2.96 3.11
C ILE A 34 -8.02 3.55 1.97
N LEU A 35 -6.77 3.11 1.88
CA LEU A 35 -5.89 3.42 0.75
C LEU A 35 -5.78 2.18 -0.13
N VAL A 36 -6.08 2.32 -1.40
CA VAL A 36 -5.96 1.22 -2.37
C VAL A 36 -4.98 1.63 -3.46
N THR A 37 -3.93 0.84 -3.64
CA THR A 37 -2.93 1.08 -4.67
C THR A 37 -2.53 -0.23 -5.31
N HIS A 38 -1.92 -0.17 -6.49
CA HIS A 38 -1.32 -1.37 -7.09
C HIS A 38 -0.01 -1.71 -6.37
N ALA A 39 0.87 -0.74 -6.22
CA ALA A 39 2.18 -0.94 -5.62
C ALA A 39 2.14 -0.83 -4.09
N PRO A 40 3.03 -1.55 -3.37
CA PRO A 40 3.11 -1.46 -1.92
C PRO A 40 3.78 -0.16 -1.45
N ALA A 41 3.77 0.06 -0.14
CA ALA A 41 4.60 1.08 0.49
C ALA A 41 6.02 0.54 0.72
N TYR A 42 6.98 1.45 0.77
CA TYR A 42 8.39 1.09 0.94
C TYR A 42 8.63 0.32 2.23
N GLN A 43 9.25 -0.83 2.13
CA GLN A 43 9.57 -1.76 3.22
C GLN A 43 8.35 -2.33 3.96
N LEU A 44 7.17 -2.19 3.39
CA LEU A 44 5.93 -2.72 3.97
C LEU A 44 5.28 -3.65 2.95
N ASN A 45 5.45 -4.95 3.13
CA ASN A 45 5.00 -5.98 2.18
C ASN A 45 5.60 -5.85 0.78
N ASP A 46 6.68 -5.10 0.61
CA ASP A 46 7.30 -4.93 -0.71
C ASP A 46 8.39 -5.98 -0.97
N GLY A 47 8.86 -6.05 -2.21
CA GLY A 47 10.00 -6.87 -2.57
C GLY A 47 11.31 -6.11 -2.43
N ARG A 48 12.42 -6.84 -2.42
CA ARG A 48 13.76 -6.24 -2.28
C ARG A 48 14.32 -5.69 -3.58
N ASP A 49 13.92 -6.25 -4.71
CA ASP A 49 14.36 -5.79 -6.02
C ASP A 49 13.61 -4.51 -6.42
N LEU A 50 14.25 -3.70 -7.27
CA LEU A 50 13.69 -2.39 -7.65
C LEU A 50 12.24 -2.43 -8.15
N PRO A 51 11.85 -3.38 -9.02
CA PRO A 51 10.46 -3.39 -9.51
C PRO A 51 9.42 -3.66 -8.44
N HIS A 52 9.80 -4.27 -7.32
CA HIS A 52 8.88 -4.67 -6.25
C HIS A 52 9.03 -3.84 -4.99
N GLN A 53 9.95 -2.87 -4.97
CA GLN A 53 10.02 -1.92 -3.87
C GLN A 53 8.82 -0.99 -3.90
N GLY A 54 8.33 -0.66 -2.72
CA GLY A 54 7.18 0.22 -2.59
C GLY A 54 7.54 1.70 -2.60
N PHE A 55 6.53 2.54 -2.51
CA PHE A 55 6.68 3.99 -2.54
C PHE A 55 6.71 4.56 -1.13
N GLN A 56 7.68 5.43 -0.87
CA GLN A 56 7.80 6.10 0.41
C GLN A 56 6.64 7.05 0.67
N VAL A 57 6.09 7.65 -0.39
CA VAL A 57 4.94 8.57 -0.25
C VAL A 57 3.72 7.87 0.36
N PHE A 58 3.55 6.57 0.14
CA PHE A 58 2.46 5.83 0.76
C PHE A 58 2.66 5.71 2.26
N ARG A 59 3.91 5.53 2.72
CA ARG A 59 4.20 5.57 4.16
C ARG A 59 3.87 6.93 4.76
N THR A 60 4.23 8.00 4.06
CA THR A 60 3.92 9.36 4.50
C THR A 60 2.42 9.58 4.63
N LEU A 61 1.63 9.06 3.70
CA LEU A 61 0.17 9.13 3.77
C LEU A 61 -0.37 8.40 5.00
N MET A 62 0.16 7.22 5.29
CA MET A 62 -0.26 6.47 6.47
C MET A 62 0.12 7.17 7.77
N GLU A 63 1.29 7.76 7.83
CA GLU A 63 1.74 8.52 9.00
C GLU A 63 0.86 9.74 9.26
N LYS A 64 0.49 10.44 8.20
CA LYS A 64 -0.27 11.68 8.31
C LYS A 64 -1.76 11.46 8.57
N TYR A 65 -2.37 10.53 7.86
CA TYR A 65 -3.82 10.35 7.87
C TYR A 65 -4.29 9.10 8.61
N ARG A 66 -3.40 8.16 8.88
CA ARG A 66 -3.66 6.93 9.66
C ARG A 66 -4.92 6.19 9.21
N PRO A 67 -5.01 5.79 7.93
CA PRO A 67 -6.14 5.01 7.45
C PRO A 67 -6.18 3.66 8.19
N LYS A 68 -7.36 3.07 8.27
CA LYS A 68 -7.49 1.75 8.89
C LYS A 68 -6.86 0.66 8.03
N TYR A 69 -6.99 0.77 6.71
CA TYR A 69 -6.49 -0.24 5.77
C TYR A 69 -5.68 0.37 4.66
N PHE A 70 -4.63 -0.34 4.27
CA PHE A 70 -3.88 -0.13 3.04
C PHE A 70 -3.90 -1.43 2.25
N LEU A 71 -4.59 -1.44 1.12
CA LEU A 71 -4.72 -2.62 0.28
C LEU A 71 -3.88 -2.41 -0.98
N HIS A 72 -2.99 -3.35 -1.27
CA HIS A 72 -2.13 -3.26 -2.44
C HIS A 72 -2.00 -4.62 -3.14
N GLY A 73 -1.39 -4.63 -4.30
CA GLY A 73 -1.07 -5.84 -5.05
C GLY A 73 0.39 -5.86 -5.44
N HIS A 74 0.66 -6.11 -6.71
CA HIS A 74 1.97 -6.08 -7.36
C HIS A 74 2.94 -7.17 -6.90
N VAL A 75 3.11 -7.38 -5.60
CA VAL A 75 4.00 -8.43 -5.08
C VAL A 75 3.26 -9.75 -5.10
N HIS A 76 3.64 -10.63 -6.02
CA HIS A 76 2.96 -11.91 -6.22
C HIS A 76 3.37 -12.92 -5.16
N MET A 77 2.37 -13.55 -4.54
CA MET A 77 2.59 -14.52 -3.45
C MET A 77 2.90 -15.92 -3.95
N SER A 78 2.77 -16.17 -5.26
CA SER A 78 2.78 -17.52 -5.83
C SER A 78 4.16 -18.09 -6.13
N TYR A 79 5.24 -17.36 -5.91
CA TYR A 79 6.58 -17.77 -6.34
C TYR A 79 7.38 -18.47 -5.26
N GLY A 80 6.74 -19.11 -4.29
CA GLY A 80 7.44 -19.85 -3.23
C GLY A 80 8.33 -18.99 -2.34
N ARG A 81 8.30 -17.68 -2.50
CA ARG A 81 9.07 -16.76 -1.67
C ARG A 81 8.25 -16.37 -0.45
N GLN A 82 8.94 -16.09 0.64
CA GLN A 82 8.29 -15.70 1.89
C GLN A 82 7.88 -14.24 1.86
N HIS A 83 6.89 -13.91 1.04
CA HIS A 83 6.28 -12.60 1.06
C HIS A 83 5.14 -12.60 2.07
N LYS A 84 5.09 -11.60 2.91
CA LYS A 84 3.98 -11.44 3.84
C LYS A 84 2.77 -10.92 3.09
N ARG A 85 1.61 -11.52 3.35
CA ARG A 85 0.35 -10.94 2.91
C ARG A 85 -0.07 -9.78 3.81
N TYR A 86 0.22 -9.88 5.10
CA TYR A 86 -0.18 -8.90 6.10
C TYR A 86 1.01 -8.23 6.76
N ASP A 87 0.87 -6.94 7.00
CA ASP A 87 1.78 -6.16 7.84
C ASP A 87 0.96 -5.09 8.56
N LYS A 88 1.57 -4.42 9.49
CA LYS A 88 0.94 -3.31 10.20
C LYS A 88 1.92 -2.16 10.33
N TYR A 89 1.46 -0.95 10.06
CA TYR A 89 2.25 0.25 10.22
C TYR A 89 1.44 1.30 10.95
N MET A 90 1.87 1.67 12.15
CA MET A 90 1.10 2.52 13.05
C MET A 90 -0.29 1.92 13.27
N ASP A 91 -1.36 2.62 12.89
CA ASP A 91 -2.73 2.13 13.07
C ASP A 91 -3.28 1.43 11.82
N THR A 92 -2.47 1.32 10.77
CA THR A 92 -2.92 0.83 9.47
C THR A 92 -2.61 -0.66 9.29
N HIS A 93 -3.64 -1.44 8.99
CA HIS A 93 -3.49 -2.82 8.55
C HIS A 93 -3.13 -2.84 7.07
N ILE A 94 -2.00 -3.44 6.72
CA ILE A 94 -1.48 -3.49 5.36
C ILE A 94 -1.67 -4.89 4.82
N ILE A 95 -2.39 -5.00 3.71
CA ILE A 95 -2.77 -6.29 3.16
C ILE A 95 -2.41 -6.35 1.68
N ASN A 96 -1.62 -7.36 1.31
CA ASN A 96 -1.38 -7.70 -0.09
C ASN A 96 -2.57 -8.54 -0.57
N ALA A 97 -3.39 -7.94 -1.43
CA ALA A 97 -4.60 -8.56 -1.94
C ALA A 97 -4.37 -9.37 -3.22
N PHE A 98 -3.14 -9.88 -3.43
CA PHE A 98 -2.79 -10.65 -4.62
C PHE A 98 -3.81 -11.77 -4.88
N GLU A 99 -4.28 -11.83 -6.10
CA GLU A 99 -5.33 -12.72 -6.58
C GLU A 99 -6.67 -12.44 -5.89
N ARG A 100 -6.78 -12.83 -4.64
CA ARG A 100 -8.03 -12.67 -3.90
C ARG A 100 -7.76 -12.63 -2.39
N CYS A 101 -8.41 -11.72 -1.73
CA CYS A 101 -8.39 -11.65 -0.26
C CYS A 101 -9.71 -11.08 0.21
N VAL A 102 -10.35 -11.77 1.14
CA VAL A 102 -11.61 -11.30 1.74
C VAL A 102 -11.31 -10.83 3.15
N ILE A 103 -11.72 -9.61 3.44
CA ILE A 103 -11.57 -9.02 4.77
C ILE A 103 -12.92 -8.45 5.23
N ASP A 104 -13.14 -8.47 6.53
CA ASP A 104 -14.28 -7.80 7.15
C ASP A 104 -13.80 -6.47 7.70
N LEU A 105 -14.40 -5.36 7.25
CA LEU A 105 -13.99 -4.03 7.65
C LEU A 105 -14.25 -3.73 9.11
N ASP A 106 -15.17 -4.45 9.73
CA ASP A 106 -15.46 -4.29 11.16
C ASP A 106 -14.59 -5.19 12.04
N ASP A 107 -13.74 -6.02 11.45
CA ASP A 107 -12.88 -6.93 12.18
C ASP A 107 -11.71 -6.17 12.81
N GLU A 108 -11.52 -6.36 14.12
CA GLU A 108 -10.40 -5.77 14.84
C GLU A 108 -9.10 -6.55 14.64
N ASN A 109 -9.19 -7.80 14.19
CA ASN A 109 -8.04 -8.68 13.98
C ASN A 109 -8.05 -9.27 12.57
N PRO A 110 -7.94 -8.43 11.52
CA PRO A 110 -8.03 -8.91 10.15
C PRO A 110 -6.96 -9.92 9.80
N GLN A 111 -5.79 -9.87 10.43
CA GLN A 111 -4.71 -10.82 10.21
C GLN A 111 -5.15 -12.27 10.44
N GLU A 112 -5.99 -12.49 11.43
CA GLU A 112 -6.43 -13.84 11.82
C GLU A 112 -7.59 -14.34 10.97
N HIS A 113 -8.34 -13.45 10.36
CA HIS A 113 -9.61 -13.76 9.70
C HIS A 113 -9.62 -13.53 8.19
N MET A 114 -8.50 -13.16 7.60
CA MET A 114 -8.38 -12.99 6.13
C MET A 114 -8.57 -14.31 5.41
N ARG A 115 -9.22 -14.25 4.25
CA ARG A 115 -9.45 -15.43 3.40
C ARG A 115 -9.05 -15.18 1.97
#